data_9ed1629af3b01af4af4c1cebbe2f5d7b
#
_entry.id   9ed1629af3b01af4af4c1cebbe2f5d7b
#
_cell.length_a   1.000
_cell.length_b   1.000
_cell.length_c   1.000
_cell.angle_alpha   90.00
_cell.angle_beta   90.00
_cell.angle_gamma   90.00
#
_symmetry.space_group_name_H-M   'P 1'
#
loop_
_entity.id
_entity.type
_entity.pdbx_description
1 polymer ?
#
loop_
_entity_poly.entity_id
_entity_poly.type
_entity_poly.pdbx_seq_one_letter_code
_entity_poly.pdbx_strand_id
1 'polypeptide(L)'
;MKKNSFGRIVNLTTVAVPLKLEGEAIYSASKAAINSLTQILGKELAEFGITINAVGPTPIKTDLIRSIPEEKIESLISSLAIKRYGKVRDVINVIDFFIKPESDYITGQVIYLGGV
;
A
#
# COMPACT_ATOMS: atom_id res chain seq x y z
N MET A 1 17.73 12.79 -1.89
CA MET A 1 17.15 12.72 -0.55
C MET A 1 18.21 12.72 0.55
N LYS A 2 19.14 11.81 0.51
CA LYS A 2 20.20 11.68 1.53
C LYS A 2 21.00 12.97 1.71
N LYS A 3 21.37 13.62 0.61
CA LYS A 3 22.15 14.86 0.61
C LYS A 3 21.47 16.01 1.37
N ASN A 4 20.13 16.08 1.32
CA ASN A 4 19.36 17.15 1.96
C ASN A 4 18.83 16.77 3.33
N SER A 5 19.16 15.58 3.83
CA SER A 5 18.63 15.03 5.07
C SER A 5 17.10 15.04 5.12
N PHE A 6 16.47 14.86 3.97
CA PHE A 6 15.02 14.81 3.84
C PHE A 6 14.63 13.92 2.66
N GLY A 7 13.66 13.06 2.89
CA GLY A 7 13.08 12.26 1.83
C GLY A 7 11.79 11.58 2.29
N ARG A 8 10.92 11.37 1.33
CA ARG A 8 9.65 10.66 1.53
C ARG A 8 9.50 9.65 0.41
N ILE A 9 9.39 8.37 0.76
CA ILE A 9 9.15 7.30 -0.19
C ILE A 9 7.86 6.62 0.21
N VAL A 10 6.95 6.46 -0.73
CA VAL A 10 5.70 5.73 -0.53
C VAL A 10 5.59 4.64 -1.58
N ASN A 11 5.61 3.39 -1.14
CA ASN A 11 5.46 2.24 -2.00
C ASN A 11 3.99 1.83 -2.10
N LEU A 12 3.61 1.27 -3.24
CA LEU A 12 2.29 0.70 -3.42
C LEU A 12 2.37 -0.82 -3.22
N THR A 13 1.61 -1.32 -2.27
CA THR A 13 1.40 -2.74 -2.03
C THR A 13 -0.03 -3.11 -2.37
N THR A 14 -0.63 -4.08 -1.72
CA THR A 14 -1.99 -4.52 -2.02
C THR A 14 -2.60 -5.26 -0.84
N VAL A 15 -3.91 -5.16 -0.71
CA VAL A 15 -4.67 -5.96 0.26
C VAL A 15 -4.61 -7.46 -0.03
N ALA A 16 -4.20 -7.86 -1.24
CA ALA A 16 -4.02 -9.27 -1.59
C ALA A 16 -3.02 -9.98 -0.68
N VAL A 17 -2.04 -9.26 -0.13
CA VAL A 17 -1.04 -9.83 0.77
C VAL A 17 -1.67 -10.33 2.09
N PRO A 18 -2.35 -9.48 2.87
CA PRO A 18 -2.98 -9.94 4.10
C PRO A 18 -4.18 -10.85 3.85
N LEU A 19 -4.90 -10.69 2.75
CA LEU A 19 -6.05 -11.53 2.40
C LEU A 19 -5.66 -12.91 1.89
N LYS A 20 -4.40 -13.12 1.48
CA LYS A 20 -3.93 -14.42 0.99
C LYS A 20 -4.77 -14.95 -0.17
N LEU A 21 -5.02 -14.10 -1.16
CA LEU A 21 -5.92 -14.42 -2.26
C LEU A 21 -5.42 -15.59 -3.09
N GLU A 22 -6.26 -16.62 -3.23
CA GLU A 22 -5.98 -17.77 -4.10
C GLU A 22 -5.87 -17.32 -5.56
N GLY A 23 -4.93 -17.92 -6.28
CA GLY A 23 -4.66 -17.56 -7.68
C GLY A 23 -3.69 -16.40 -7.85
N GLU A 24 -3.32 -15.73 -6.76
CA GLU A 24 -2.47 -14.54 -6.80
C GLU A 24 -1.10 -14.76 -6.12
N ALA A 25 -0.61 -16.02 -6.14
CA ALA A 25 0.60 -16.38 -5.38
C ALA A 25 1.82 -15.55 -5.78
N ILE A 26 2.10 -15.42 -7.08
CA ILE A 26 3.29 -14.69 -7.56
C ILE A 26 3.12 -13.19 -7.31
N TYR A 27 1.96 -12.64 -7.63
CA TYR A 27 1.67 -11.23 -7.41
C TYR A 27 1.75 -10.88 -5.92
N SER A 28 1.09 -11.67 -5.07
CA SER A 28 1.13 -11.47 -3.61
C SER A 28 2.55 -11.58 -3.05
N ALA A 29 3.33 -12.57 -3.53
CA ALA A 29 4.71 -12.74 -3.07
C ALA A 29 5.57 -11.52 -3.43
N SER A 30 5.40 -10.97 -4.65
CA SER A 30 6.13 -9.78 -5.06
C SER A 30 5.78 -8.56 -4.20
N LYS A 31 4.51 -8.41 -3.86
CA LYS A 31 4.04 -7.30 -3.01
C LYS A 31 4.40 -7.51 -1.54
N ALA A 32 4.43 -8.74 -1.06
CA ALA A 32 4.93 -9.06 0.28
C ALA A 32 6.41 -8.70 0.41
N ALA A 33 7.18 -8.88 -0.66
CA ALA A 33 8.58 -8.46 -0.69
C ALA A 33 8.69 -6.92 -0.56
N ILE A 34 7.80 -6.17 -1.20
CA ILE A 34 7.74 -4.70 -1.06
C ILE A 34 7.44 -4.31 0.39
N ASN A 35 6.55 -5.02 1.08
CA ASN A 35 6.23 -4.75 2.48
C ASN A 35 7.47 -4.96 3.37
N SER A 36 8.16 -6.07 3.19
CA SER A 36 9.38 -6.36 3.94
C SER A 36 10.47 -5.32 3.67
N LEU A 37 10.67 -4.98 2.41
CA LEU A 37 11.62 -3.94 2.00
C LEU A 37 11.31 -2.60 2.65
N THR A 38 10.04 -2.20 2.66
CA THR A 38 9.56 -0.96 3.27
C THR A 38 9.91 -0.91 4.76
N GLN A 39 9.67 -2.00 5.46
CA GLN A 39 9.91 -2.09 6.90
C GLN A 39 11.40 -2.03 7.24
N ILE A 40 12.23 -2.72 6.49
CA ILE A 40 13.67 -2.76 6.71
C ILE A 40 14.31 -1.42 6.34
N LEU A 41 14.00 -0.89 5.16
CA LEU A 41 14.53 0.41 4.73
C LEU A 41 14.04 1.55 5.61
N GLY A 42 12.84 1.42 6.19
CA GLY A 42 12.34 2.39 7.16
C GLY A 42 13.29 2.56 8.35
N LYS A 43 13.99 1.49 8.73
CA LYS A 43 14.99 1.55 9.78
C LYS A 43 16.35 2.03 9.25
N GLU A 44 16.78 1.52 8.11
CA GLU A 44 18.11 1.82 7.57
C GLU A 44 18.25 3.27 7.09
N LEU A 45 17.18 3.85 6.54
CA LEU A 45 17.22 5.19 5.96
C LEU A 45 16.87 6.30 6.95
N ALA A 46 16.41 5.95 8.14
CA ALA A 46 15.97 6.94 9.13
C ALA A 46 17.07 7.93 9.52
N GLU A 47 18.31 7.46 9.63
CA GLU A 47 19.45 8.32 9.98
C GLU A 47 19.71 9.43 8.95
N PHE A 48 19.22 9.27 7.73
CA PHE A 48 19.35 10.27 6.66
C PHE A 48 18.14 11.19 6.54
N GLY A 49 17.22 11.15 7.50
CA GLY A 49 15.99 11.94 7.43
C GLY A 49 15.00 11.47 6.37
N ILE A 50 15.12 10.21 5.95
CA ILE A 50 14.26 9.62 4.91
C ILE A 50 13.26 8.69 5.57
N THR A 51 11.96 8.89 5.30
CA THR A 51 10.93 7.93 5.69
C THR A 51 10.49 7.13 4.47
N ILE A 52 10.15 5.87 4.71
CA ILE A 52 9.59 4.99 3.68
C ILE A 52 8.42 4.22 4.27
N ASN A 53 7.28 4.34 3.62
CA ASN A 53 6.03 3.72 4.02
C ASN A 53 5.34 3.11 2.81
N ALA A 54 4.29 2.36 3.02
CA ALA A 54 3.54 1.75 1.93
C ALA A 54 2.04 1.87 2.16
N VAL A 55 1.29 1.95 1.07
CA VAL A 55 -0.16 1.89 1.09
C VAL A 55 -0.62 0.72 0.23
N GLY A 56 -1.54 -0.08 0.77
CA GLY A 56 -2.12 -1.23 0.09
C GLY A 56 -3.58 -0.96 -0.27
N PRO A 57 -3.83 -0.58 -1.53
CA PRO A 57 -5.19 -0.34 -1.99
C PRO A 57 -6.02 -1.62 -2.12
N THR A 58 -7.32 -1.44 -2.13
CA THR A 58 -8.32 -2.42 -2.55
C THR A 58 -8.57 -2.26 -4.05
N PRO A 59 -9.41 -3.11 -4.67
CA PRO A 59 -9.78 -2.90 -6.08
C PRO A 59 -10.35 -1.51 -6.31
N ILE A 60 -9.83 -0.86 -7.35
CA ILE A 60 -10.28 0.43 -7.82
C ILE A 60 -10.79 0.22 -9.25
N LYS A 61 -11.93 0.80 -9.58
CA LYS A 61 -12.53 0.68 -10.91
C LYS A 61 -11.65 1.39 -11.95
N THR A 62 -10.69 0.65 -12.49
CA THR A 62 -9.78 1.12 -13.53
C THR A 62 -9.74 0.09 -14.66
N ASP A 63 -9.10 0.43 -15.78
CA ASP A 63 -8.96 -0.49 -16.91
C ASP A 63 -8.16 -1.76 -16.53
N LEU A 64 -7.30 -1.68 -15.53
CA LEU A 64 -6.49 -2.80 -15.08
C LEU A 64 -7.31 -3.96 -14.52
N ILE A 65 -8.48 -3.69 -13.94
CA ILE A 65 -9.32 -4.73 -13.35
C ILE A 65 -10.38 -5.29 -14.30
N ARG A 66 -10.47 -4.76 -15.52
CA ARG A 66 -11.44 -5.24 -16.52
C ARG A 66 -11.23 -6.69 -16.92
N SER A 67 -9.98 -7.18 -16.86
CA SER A 67 -9.64 -8.56 -17.18
C SER A 67 -9.88 -9.54 -16.03
N ILE A 68 -10.19 -9.03 -14.84
CA ILE A 68 -10.45 -9.86 -13.66
C ILE A 68 -11.94 -10.18 -13.62
N PRO A 69 -12.33 -11.45 -13.40
CA PRO A 69 -13.74 -11.79 -13.27
C PRO A 69 -14.42 -10.96 -12.18
N GLU A 70 -15.57 -10.38 -12.52
CA GLU A 70 -16.32 -9.51 -11.61
C GLU A 70 -16.67 -10.22 -10.30
N GLU A 71 -16.97 -11.52 -10.37
CA GLU A 71 -17.27 -12.34 -9.20
C GLU A 71 -16.13 -12.38 -8.19
N LYS A 72 -14.89 -12.43 -8.65
CA LYS A 72 -13.71 -12.40 -7.77
C LYS A 72 -13.59 -11.07 -7.06
N ILE A 73 -13.83 -9.98 -7.79
CA ILE A 73 -13.75 -8.64 -7.25
C ILE A 73 -14.86 -8.42 -6.23
N GLU A 74 -16.08 -8.83 -6.54
CA GLU A 74 -17.22 -8.73 -5.61
C GLU A 74 -16.98 -9.54 -4.34
N SER A 75 -16.43 -10.74 -4.47
CA SER A 75 -16.08 -11.58 -3.33
C SER A 75 -15.04 -10.88 -2.44
N LEU A 76 -14.02 -10.28 -3.03
CA LEU A 76 -13.02 -9.53 -2.29
C LEU A 76 -13.64 -8.36 -1.56
N ILE A 77 -14.44 -7.54 -2.27
CA ILE A 77 -15.08 -6.36 -1.69
C ILE A 77 -16.01 -6.76 -0.54
N SER A 78 -16.74 -7.85 -0.67
CA SER A 78 -17.63 -8.33 0.40
C SER A 78 -16.87 -8.78 1.64
N SER A 79 -15.58 -9.13 1.51
CA SER A 79 -14.73 -9.50 2.63
C SER A 79 -14.14 -8.30 3.38
N LEU A 80 -14.23 -7.11 2.81
CA LEU A 80 -13.74 -5.88 3.44
C LEU A 80 -14.72 -5.37 4.49
N ALA A 81 -14.22 -4.66 5.47
CA ALA A 81 -15.09 -3.99 6.44
C ALA A 81 -15.89 -2.87 5.78
N ILE A 82 -15.25 -2.10 4.90
CA ILE A 82 -15.92 -1.07 4.11
C ILE A 82 -16.18 -1.64 2.72
N LYS A 83 -17.43 -2.01 2.47
CA LYS A 83 -17.83 -2.80 1.30
C LYS A 83 -18.13 -1.92 0.10
N ARG A 84 -17.09 -1.39 -0.51
CA ARG A 84 -17.15 -0.65 -1.76
C ARG A 84 -15.82 -0.74 -2.49
N TYR A 85 -15.82 -0.38 -3.77
CA TYR A 85 -14.56 -0.15 -4.49
C TYR A 85 -13.80 0.99 -3.84
N GLY A 86 -12.48 0.87 -3.81
CA GLY A 86 -11.62 1.99 -3.48
C GLY A 86 -11.71 3.06 -4.56
N LYS A 87 -11.35 4.26 -4.19
CA LYS A 87 -11.24 5.40 -5.10
C LYS A 87 -9.82 5.89 -5.13
N VAL A 88 -9.41 6.49 -6.23
CA VAL A 88 -8.07 7.08 -6.35
C VAL A 88 -7.80 8.05 -5.19
N ARG A 89 -8.79 8.84 -4.80
CA ARG A 89 -8.67 9.77 -3.66
C ARG A 89 -8.35 9.08 -2.34
N ASP A 90 -8.78 7.82 -2.16
CA ASP A 90 -8.49 7.07 -0.93
C ASP A 90 -6.99 6.78 -0.82
N VAL A 91 -6.36 6.45 -1.95
CA VAL A 91 -4.91 6.22 -2.02
C VAL A 91 -4.16 7.53 -1.87
N ILE A 92 -4.58 8.58 -2.57
CA ILE A 92 -3.95 9.91 -2.51
C ILE A 92 -3.97 10.46 -1.09
N ASN A 93 -5.07 10.26 -0.36
CA ASN A 93 -5.19 10.70 1.03
C ASN A 93 -4.07 10.10 1.91
N VAL A 94 -3.77 8.82 1.74
CA VAL A 94 -2.69 8.16 2.50
C VAL A 94 -1.32 8.63 2.03
N ILE A 95 -1.13 8.78 0.73
CA ILE A 95 0.14 9.29 0.19
C ILE A 95 0.41 10.69 0.74
N ASP A 96 -0.57 11.58 0.69
CA ASP A 96 -0.45 12.94 1.22
C ASP A 96 -0.09 12.94 2.71
N PHE A 97 -0.69 12.03 3.47
CA PHE A 97 -0.39 11.88 4.89
C PHE A 97 1.07 11.47 5.10
N PHE A 98 1.58 10.52 4.32
CA PHE A 98 2.95 10.05 4.49
C PHE A 98 4.02 11.05 4.05
N ILE A 99 3.75 11.88 3.06
CA ILE A 99 4.78 12.74 2.46
C ILE A 99 4.91 14.11 3.09
N LYS A 100 3.94 14.54 3.90
CA LYS A 100 4.00 15.87 4.49
C LYS A 100 5.15 16.00 5.50
N PRO A 101 5.69 17.20 5.71
CA PRO A 101 6.80 17.40 6.64
C PRO A 101 6.52 16.93 8.06
N GLU A 102 5.29 17.10 8.54
CA GLU A 102 4.88 16.71 9.89
C GLU A 102 4.89 15.20 10.11
N SER A 103 4.97 14.40 9.05
CA SER A 103 5.01 12.93 9.13
C SER A 103 6.44 12.38 9.27
N ASP A 104 7.33 13.16 9.84
CA ASP A 104 8.74 12.83 9.98
C ASP A 104 9.04 11.77 11.06
N TYR A 105 8.05 11.43 11.87
CA TYR A 105 8.20 10.37 12.88
C TYR A 105 7.48 9.08 12.47
N ILE A 106 7.09 8.97 11.22
CA ILE A 106 6.35 7.82 10.67
C ILE A 106 7.20 7.18 9.57
N THR A 107 7.69 5.97 9.81
CA THR A 107 8.47 5.21 8.83
C THR A 107 8.26 3.72 9.02
N GLY A 108 8.45 2.95 7.96
CA GLY A 108 8.32 1.49 7.99
C GLY A 108 6.89 1.00 8.16
N GLN A 109 5.90 1.83 7.89
CA GLN A 109 4.50 1.49 8.09
C GLN A 109 3.83 1.04 6.78
N VAL A 110 2.90 0.10 6.92
CA VAL A 110 2.08 -0.36 5.80
C VAL A 110 0.62 -0.13 6.20
N ILE A 111 -0.08 0.69 5.44
CA ILE A 111 -1.51 0.94 5.67
C ILE A 111 -2.30 0.25 4.58
N TYR A 112 -3.17 -0.68 4.98
CA TYR A 112 -4.12 -1.32 4.08
C TYR A 112 -5.45 -0.59 4.16
N LEU A 113 -6.06 -0.37 2.99
CA LEU A 113 -7.35 0.31 2.89
C LEU A 113 -8.50 -0.69 3.00
N GLY A 114 -9.69 -0.19 3.31
CA GLY A 114 -10.94 -0.96 3.27
C GLY A 114 -11.23 -1.84 4.48
N GLY A 115 -10.29 -1.99 5.39
CA GLY A 115 -10.50 -2.83 6.57
C GLY A 115 -10.37 -4.33 6.27
N VAL A 116 -9.20 -4.75 5.89
CA VAL A 116 -8.87 -6.17 5.67
C VAL A 116 -8.64 -6.91 6.97
#